data_9b6011017e2324fe930403a4b19ff265
#
_entry.id   9b6011017e2324fe930403a4b19ff265
#
_cell.length_a   1.000
_cell.length_b   1.000
_cell.length_c   1.000
_cell.angle_alpha   90.00
_cell.angle_beta   90.00
_cell.angle_gamma   90.00
#
_symmetry.space_group_name_H-M   'P 1'
#
loop_
_entity.id
_entity.type
_entity.pdbx_description
1 polymer ?
#
loop_
_entity_poly.entity_id
_entity_poly.type
_entity_poly.pdbx_seq_one_letter_code
_entity_poly.pdbx_strand_id
1 'polypeptide(L)'
;MPRALKKLLSVLAVSSMTIGTTGAIAQQPPKPVPAPIANPALIAKGEYLARAGDCIACHTAREGKIFAGGLPMETPFGTIYTSNITPDPQTGIGTWTSDQFFTTMHNGRFPDGGLLYPAMPFASYTKVTREDSDAIFAYLRSIPPVRQANRPHDLRFPYNNRSLIIGWRTLFFREGEYKPDPTKSADWNRGAYLVEGLGHCGMCHTAINALGGSSESQAFEGGLIPMQNWYAPSLTSNKEAGLGDWSIEEISDLLRTGVSTRGAVYGPMAEVVYNSLQYLNDDDTRAMAVYLKSLAQGTSPEKPAASLPSAESSLLLSFGKSIYDRECGGCHGATGVGMPPHYPPLAGNPSIQMVSAVNAIRMVLNGGYPPGTAGNPRPYGMPPFAQRLSDDEVAAVVTYIRTSWGNRGEPVSARQANELRSATLN
;
A
#
# COMPACT_ATOMS: atom_id res chain seq x y z
N MET A 1 -40.88 -4.63 72.24
CA MET A 1 -41.34 -5.79 72.98
C MET A 1 -42.34 -6.58 72.14
N PRO A 2 -42.44 -7.91 72.17
CA PRO A 2 -41.42 -8.92 72.49
C PRO A 2 -41.33 -10.03 71.41
N ARG A 3 -40.18 -10.74 71.43
CA ARG A 3 -40.03 -12.20 71.52
C ARG A 3 -40.64 -13.11 70.44
N ALA A 4 -39.80 -13.90 69.75
CA ALA A 4 -39.48 -15.34 69.99
C ALA A 4 -38.51 -15.76 68.83
N LEU A 5 -37.40 -16.08 69.05
CA LEU A 5 -36.46 -17.12 69.51
C LEU A 5 -37.08 -18.53 69.53
N LYS A 6 -36.54 -19.40 68.69
CA LYS A 6 -35.98 -20.73 69.01
C LYS A 6 -36.11 -21.73 67.88
N LYS A 7 -34.92 -22.25 67.56
CA LYS A 7 -34.56 -23.68 67.28
C LYS A 7 -34.91 -24.19 65.86
N LEU A 8 -33.88 -24.60 65.15
CA LEU A 8 -33.69 -25.99 64.77
C LEU A 8 -32.21 -26.30 64.39
N LEU A 9 -31.76 -27.30 65.02
CA LEU A 9 -30.59 -28.14 65.00
C LEU A 9 -30.05 -28.49 63.61
N SER A 10 -28.73 -28.38 63.53
CA SER A 10 -27.70 -29.27 62.97
C SER A 10 -28.14 -30.52 62.21
N VAL A 11 -27.75 -30.56 60.91
CA VAL A 11 -27.36 -31.82 60.28
C VAL A 11 -26.05 -31.53 59.54
N LEU A 12 -24.94 -32.00 60.07
CA LEU A 12 -23.65 -32.11 59.37
C LEU A 12 -23.78 -33.26 58.36
N ALA A 13 -23.89 -32.89 57.06
CA ALA A 13 -23.62 -33.84 55.98
C ALA A 13 -22.16 -33.65 55.56
N VAL A 14 -21.32 -34.64 55.93
CA VAL A 14 -19.96 -34.78 55.42
C VAL A 14 -20.08 -35.21 53.95
N SER A 15 -20.01 -34.27 53.02
CA SER A 15 -19.83 -34.59 51.61
C SER A 15 -18.33 -34.78 51.34
N SER A 16 -17.94 -36.03 51.16
CA SER A 16 -16.63 -36.42 50.64
C SER A 16 -16.46 -35.84 49.24
N MET A 17 -15.69 -34.75 49.15
CA MET A 17 -15.22 -34.16 47.87
C MET A 17 -14.19 -35.13 47.29
N THR A 18 -14.61 -35.98 46.35
CA THR A 18 -13.69 -36.66 45.45
C THR A 18 -13.10 -35.62 44.52
N ILE A 19 -11.83 -35.28 44.74
CA ILE A 19 -11.03 -34.47 43.81
C ILE A 19 -10.83 -35.32 42.55
N GLY A 20 -11.72 -35.15 41.58
CA GLY A 20 -11.52 -35.64 40.23
C GLY A 20 -10.38 -34.85 39.60
N THR A 21 -9.22 -35.48 39.44
CA THR A 21 -8.16 -34.98 38.58
C THR A 21 -8.68 -34.96 37.16
N THR A 22 -9.21 -33.82 36.74
CA THR A 22 -9.44 -33.55 35.31
C THR A 22 -8.07 -33.48 34.65
N GLY A 23 -7.63 -34.61 34.10
CA GLY A 23 -6.49 -34.65 33.21
C GLY A 23 -6.74 -33.66 32.07
N ALA A 24 -5.93 -32.63 31.98
CA ALA A 24 -5.90 -31.77 30.82
C ALA A 24 -5.58 -32.65 29.60
N ILE A 25 -6.60 -32.92 28.78
CA ILE A 25 -6.40 -33.57 27.49
C ILE A 25 -5.60 -32.56 26.69
N ALA A 26 -4.28 -32.78 26.57
CA ALA A 26 -3.44 -32.05 25.68
C ALA A 26 -4.03 -32.25 24.28
N GLN A 27 -4.64 -31.18 23.71
CA GLN A 27 -5.11 -31.21 22.34
C GLN A 27 -3.90 -31.49 21.45
N GLN A 28 -3.93 -32.63 20.77
CA GLN A 28 -2.92 -32.94 19.77
C GLN A 28 -2.91 -31.81 18.75
N PRO A 29 -1.70 -31.32 18.33
CA PRO A 29 -1.62 -30.33 17.28
C PRO A 29 -2.33 -30.83 16.03
N PRO A 30 -3.08 -30.01 15.33
CA PRO A 30 -3.78 -30.40 14.11
C PRO A 30 -2.79 -31.06 13.14
N LYS A 31 -3.18 -32.18 12.57
CA LYS A 31 -2.34 -32.90 11.60
C LYS A 31 -2.10 -31.99 10.38
N PRO A 32 -0.88 -31.93 9.86
CA PRO A 32 -0.61 -31.21 8.62
C PRO A 32 -1.52 -31.74 7.50
N VAL A 33 -2.18 -30.86 6.79
CA VAL A 33 -2.86 -31.24 5.54
C VAL A 33 -1.76 -31.72 4.57
N PRO A 34 -1.89 -32.91 3.96
CA PRO A 34 -0.90 -33.39 3.00
C PRO A 34 -0.64 -32.30 1.93
N ALA A 35 0.64 -32.03 1.65
CA ALA A 35 0.96 -31.13 0.57
C ALA A 35 0.33 -31.69 -0.73
N PRO A 36 -0.36 -30.88 -1.53
CA PRO A 36 -0.83 -31.32 -2.83
C PRO A 36 0.37 -31.85 -3.62
N ILE A 37 0.15 -32.88 -4.45
CA ILE A 37 1.18 -33.42 -5.35
C ILE A 37 1.80 -32.20 -6.07
N ALA A 38 3.11 -32.00 -5.85
CA ALA A 38 3.79 -30.80 -6.34
C ALA A 38 3.65 -30.72 -7.87
N ASN A 39 2.80 -29.83 -8.35
CA ASN A 39 2.70 -29.45 -9.75
C ASN A 39 3.62 -28.24 -9.97
N PRO A 40 4.81 -28.41 -10.56
CA PRO A 40 5.79 -27.33 -10.72
C PRO A 40 5.22 -26.13 -11.51
N ALA A 41 4.37 -26.38 -12.50
CA ALA A 41 3.74 -25.31 -13.27
C ALA A 41 2.76 -24.49 -12.44
N LEU A 42 1.98 -25.14 -11.57
CA LEU A 42 1.05 -24.48 -10.65
C LEU A 42 1.83 -23.65 -9.62
N ILE A 43 2.92 -24.18 -9.09
CA ILE A 43 3.81 -23.48 -8.14
C ILE A 43 4.44 -22.24 -8.80
N ALA A 44 4.97 -22.37 -10.02
CA ALA A 44 5.55 -21.25 -10.76
C ALA A 44 4.50 -20.16 -11.08
N LYS A 45 3.28 -20.57 -11.49
CA LYS A 45 2.15 -19.64 -11.64
C LYS A 45 1.84 -18.93 -10.32
N GLY A 46 1.82 -19.68 -9.22
CA GLY A 46 1.54 -19.15 -7.88
C GLY A 46 2.60 -18.16 -7.41
N GLU A 47 3.89 -18.44 -7.64
CA GLU A 47 4.98 -17.51 -7.36
C GLU A 47 4.82 -16.20 -8.12
N TYR A 48 4.56 -16.29 -9.43
CA TYR A 48 4.33 -15.13 -10.27
C TYR A 48 3.17 -14.27 -9.76
N LEU A 49 2.04 -14.90 -9.41
CA LEU A 49 0.86 -14.19 -8.89
C LEU A 49 1.09 -13.63 -7.47
N ALA A 50 1.83 -14.33 -6.61
CA ALA A 50 2.21 -13.80 -5.30
C ALA A 50 3.15 -12.59 -5.41
N ARG A 51 4.01 -12.53 -6.45
CA ARG A 51 4.79 -11.34 -6.81
C ARG A 51 3.87 -10.22 -7.29
N ALA A 52 2.94 -10.50 -8.21
CA ALA A 52 1.98 -9.53 -8.70
C ALA A 52 1.11 -8.94 -7.59
N GLY A 53 0.78 -9.75 -6.56
CA GLY A 53 0.03 -9.33 -5.36
C GLY A 53 0.88 -8.68 -4.27
N ASP A 54 2.19 -8.53 -4.49
CA ASP A 54 3.14 -7.94 -3.52
C ASP A 54 3.04 -8.50 -2.09
N CYS A 55 2.74 -9.81 -1.99
CA CYS A 55 2.52 -10.46 -0.69
C CYS A 55 3.74 -10.34 0.23
N ILE A 56 4.95 -10.34 -0.37
CA ILE A 56 6.22 -10.27 0.36
C ILE A 56 6.39 -8.94 1.10
N ALA A 57 5.93 -7.82 0.55
CA ALA A 57 6.13 -6.49 1.13
C ALA A 57 5.41 -6.35 2.49
N CYS A 58 4.21 -6.93 2.60
CA CYS A 58 3.46 -6.91 3.86
C CYS A 58 3.83 -8.09 4.78
N HIS A 59 3.99 -9.28 4.23
CA HIS A 59 4.18 -10.49 5.04
C HIS A 59 5.64 -10.80 5.39
N THR A 60 6.54 -9.81 5.27
CA THR A 60 7.95 -9.91 5.67
C THR A 60 8.33 -8.68 6.49
N ALA A 61 8.63 -8.87 7.77
CA ALA A 61 9.14 -7.78 8.60
C ALA A 61 10.53 -7.32 8.13
N ARG A 62 10.92 -6.08 8.43
CA ARG A 62 12.29 -5.61 8.19
C ARG A 62 13.26 -6.56 8.90
N GLU A 63 14.27 -7.04 8.19
CA GLU A 63 15.24 -8.03 8.68
C GLU A 63 14.62 -9.38 9.12
N GLY A 64 13.31 -9.57 8.87
CA GLY A 64 12.58 -10.79 9.17
C GLY A 64 12.75 -11.88 8.11
N LYS A 65 12.25 -13.08 8.43
CA LYS A 65 12.18 -14.18 7.45
C LYS A 65 11.04 -13.96 6.47
N ILE A 66 11.29 -14.28 5.21
CA ILE A 66 10.34 -14.10 4.11
C ILE A 66 9.02 -14.81 4.44
N PHE A 67 7.91 -14.09 4.27
CA PHE A 67 6.54 -14.52 4.52
C PHE A 67 6.21 -14.90 5.98
N ALA A 68 7.13 -14.67 6.93
CA ALA A 68 6.87 -14.98 8.33
C ALA A 68 6.02 -13.93 9.07
N GLY A 69 5.63 -12.85 8.43
CA GLY A 69 4.83 -11.78 9.01
C GLY A 69 5.58 -10.92 10.03
N GLY A 70 4.83 -10.27 10.91
CA GLY A 70 5.36 -9.46 12.00
C GLY A 70 5.67 -8.01 11.63
N LEU A 71 5.42 -7.58 10.38
CA LEU A 71 5.59 -6.19 9.97
C LEU A 71 4.54 -5.32 10.69
N PRO A 72 4.95 -4.27 11.42
CA PRO A 72 4.02 -3.28 11.96
C PRO A 72 3.50 -2.38 10.84
N MET A 73 2.20 -2.30 10.71
CA MET A 73 1.49 -1.38 9.81
C MET A 73 0.79 -0.33 10.65
N GLU A 74 1.35 0.87 10.68
CA GLU A 74 0.74 1.99 11.38
C GLU A 74 -0.52 2.47 10.66
N THR A 75 -1.60 2.65 11.41
CA THR A 75 -2.87 3.16 10.91
C THR A 75 -3.40 4.28 11.82
N PRO A 76 -4.36 5.09 11.37
CA PRO A 76 -5.03 6.06 12.24
C PRO A 76 -5.74 5.42 13.44
N PHE A 77 -5.92 4.11 13.44
CA PHE A 77 -6.64 3.34 14.46
C PHE A 77 -5.71 2.60 15.44
N GLY A 78 -4.42 2.60 15.19
CA GLY A 78 -3.36 1.88 15.91
C GLY A 78 -2.57 0.96 14.97
N THR A 79 -1.74 0.10 15.53
CA THR A 79 -0.82 -0.76 14.78
C THR A 79 -1.43 -2.13 14.48
N ILE A 80 -1.43 -2.53 13.22
CA ILE A 80 -1.76 -3.87 12.75
C ILE A 80 -0.47 -4.61 12.44
N TYR A 81 -0.32 -5.83 12.95
CA TYR A 81 0.83 -6.69 12.63
C TYR A 81 0.43 -7.71 11.58
N THR A 82 1.25 -7.85 10.54
CA THR A 82 0.99 -8.82 9.47
C THR A 82 1.21 -10.25 9.95
N SER A 83 0.45 -11.18 9.39
CA SER A 83 0.48 -12.59 9.81
C SER A 83 1.54 -13.39 9.06
N ASN A 84 1.99 -14.47 9.70
CA ASN A 84 2.81 -15.51 9.09
C ASN A 84 1.97 -16.31 8.08
N ILE A 85 2.37 -16.28 6.81
CA ILE A 85 1.74 -17.03 5.71
C ILE A 85 2.64 -18.15 5.16
N THR A 86 3.69 -18.52 5.90
CA THR A 86 4.47 -19.73 5.59
C THR A 86 3.69 -21.00 5.93
N PRO A 87 4.05 -22.17 5.37
CA PRO A 87 3.35 -23.43 5.63
C PRO A 87 3.68 -24.05 6.99
N ASP A 88 4.02 -23.24 7.99
CA ASP A 88 4.17 -23.71 9.36
C ASP A 88 2.81 -24.12 9.94
N PRO A 89 2.66 -25.37 10.49
CA PRO A 89 1.37 -25.86 10.92
C PRO A 89 0.87 -25.26 12.25
N GLN A 90 1.72 -24.56 12.99
CA GLN A 90 1.37 -24.01 14.30
C GLN A 90 1.16 -22.50 14.26
N THR A 91 1.92 -21.79 13.44
CA THR A 91 1.95 -20.32 13.45
C THR A 91 1.62 -19.69 12.09
N GLY A 92 1.60 -20.49 11.02
CA GLY A 92 1.31 -20.08 9.67
C GLY A 92 0.05 -20.72 9.09
N ILE A 93 0.04 -20.90 7.77
CA ILE A 93 -1.10 -21.47 7.03
C ILE A 93 -0.96 -22.97 6.74
N GLY A 94 -0.03 -23.67 7.43
CA GLY A 94 0.31 -25.08 7.17
C GLY A 94 -0.85 -26.08 7.33
N THR A 95 -1.87 -25.75 8.09
CA THR A 95 -3.07 -26.59 8.30
C THR A 95 -4.27 -26.16 7.46
N TRP A 96 -4.14 -25.08 6.70
CA TRP A 96 -5.25 -24.55 5.92
C TRP A 96 -5.52 -25.41 4.68
N THR A 97 -6.78 -25.42 4.27
CA THR A 97 -7.22 -25.95 2.97
C THR A 97 -7.20 -24.81 1.93
N SER A 98 -7.24 -25.17 0.64
CA SER A 98 -7.39 -24.19 -0.44
C SER A 98 -8.69 -23.38 -0.32
N ASP A 99 -9.77 -23.98 0.15
CA ASP A 99 -11.04 -23.29 0.38
C ASP A 99 -10.94 -22.25 1.50
N GLN A 100 -10.22 -22.58 2.57
CA GLN A 100 -9.98 -21.64 3.67
C GLN A 100 -9.09 -20.47 3.23
N PHE A 101 -8.06 -20.75 2.44
CA PHE A 101 -7.19 -19.71 1.88
C PHE A 101 -7.97 -18.81 0.92
N PHE A 102 -8.73 -19.37 -0.01
CA PHE A 102 -9.59 -18.62 -0.92
C PHE A 102 -10.59 -17.74 -0.16
N THR A 103 -11.30 -18.31 0.82
CA THR A 103 -12.26 -17.54 1.64
C THR A 103 -11.57 -16.40 2.39
N THR A 104 -10.34 -16.62 2.86
CA THR A 104 -9.59 -15.59 3.58
C THR A 104 -9.19 -14.45 2.64
N MET A 105 -8.67 -14.74 1.45
CA MET A 105 -8.33 -13.73 0.45
C MET A 105 -9.57 -13.04 -0.12
N HIS A 106 -10.55 -13.82 -0.56
CA HIS A 106 -11.70 -13.34 -1.31
C HIS A 106 -12.73 -12.66 -0.43
N ASN A 107 -12.93 -13.17 0.77
CA ASN A 107 -14.00 -12.73 1.67
C ASN A 107 -13.49 -12.03 2.94
N GLY A 108 -12.19 -12.03 3.23
CA GLY A 108 -11.65 -11.44 4.44
C GLY A 108 -12.13 -12.12 5.72
N ARG A 109 -12.27 -13.47 5.69
CA ARG A 109 -12.65 -14.30 6.85
C ARG A 109 -11.59 -15.36 7.13
N PHE A 110 -11.13 -15.42 8.36
CA PHE A 110 -10.28 -16.51 8.83
C PHE A 110 -11.02 -17.85 8.88
N PRO A 111 -10.29 -19.00 8.92
CA PRO A 111 -10.90 -20.32 9.07
C PRO A 111 -11.75 -20.50 10.32
N ASP A 112 -11.47 -19.75 11.39
CA ASP A 112 -12.24 -19.72 12.65
C ASP A 112 -13.48 -18.80 12.59
N GLY A 113 -13.73 -18.17 11.43
CA GLY A 113 -14.83 -17.21 11.21
C GLY A 113 -14.51 -15.77 11.61
N GLY A 114 -13.34 -15.49 12.17
CA GLY A 114 -12.89 -14.14 12.49
C GLY A 114 -12.78 -13.26 11.26
N LEU A 115 -13.08 -11.95 11.41
CA LEU A 115 -12.99 -10.99 10.31
C LEU A 115 -11.60 -10.38 10.22
N LEU A 116 -11.09 -10.21 9.01
CA LEU A 116 -9.87 -9.45 8.74
C LEU A 116 -10.11 -7.94 8.84
N TYR A 117 -9.11 -7.22 9.35
CA TYR A 117 -9.07 -5.78 9.18
C TYR A 117 -8.74 -5.43 7.73
N PRO A 118 -9.30 -4.32 7.19
CA PRO A 118 -9.14 -3.96 5.78
C PRO A 118 -7.72 -3.46 5.40
N ALA A 119 -6.77 -3.54 6.31
CA ALA A 119 -5.34 -3.44 5.98
C ALA A 119 -4.88 -4.62 5.11
N MET A 120 -5.48 -5.80 5.26
CA MET A 120 -5.41 -6.86 4.25
C MET A 120 -6.36 -6.48 3.09
N PRO A 121 -5.88 -6.40 1.84
CA PRO A 121 -6.66 -5.84 0.72
C PRO A 121 -7.72 -6.81 0.17
N PHE A 122 -8.48 -7.48 1.04
CA PHE A 122 -9.53 -8.41 0.61
C PHE A 122 -10.61 -7.73 -0.25
N ALA A 123 -10.80 -6.41 -0.11
CA ALA A 123 -11.73 -5.67 -0.97
C ALA A 123 -11.26 -5.61 -2.44
N SER A 124 -9.96 -5.75 -2.69
CA SER A 124 -9.39 -5.94 -4.03
C SER A 124 -9.24 -7.41 -4.36
N TYR A 125 -8.72 -8.22 -3.43
CA TYR A 125 -8.48 -9.65 -3.65
C TYR A 125 -9.76 -10.47 -3.87
N THR A 126 -10.94 -9.95 -3.52
CA THR A 126 -12.22 -10.55 -3.91
C THR A 126 -12.38 -10.70 -5.43
N LYS A 127 -11.61 -9.93 -6.23
CA LYS A 127 -11.59 -10.03 -7.68
C LYS A 127 -10.71 -11.17 -8.21
N VAL A 128 -9.84 -11.74 -7.36
CA VAL A 128 -8.94 -12.83 -7.74
C VAL A 128 -9.75 -14.10 -7.97
N THR A 129 -9.50 -14.76 -9.11
CA THR A 129 -10.19 -16.01 -9.44
C THR A 129 -9.81 -17.14 -8.49
N ARG A 130 -10.69 -18.12 -8.37
CA ARG A 130 -10.41 -19.32 -7.58
C ARG A 130 -9.15 -20.03 -8.06
N GLU A 131 -8.95 -20.17 -9.36
CA GLU A 131 -7.78 -20.81 -9.95
C GLU A 131 -6.46 -20.11 -9.56
N ASP A 132 -6.44 -18.78 -9.62
CA ASP A 132 -5.26 -17.99 -9.28
C ASP A 132 -4.97 -18.02 -7.76
N SER A 133 -6.00 -18.00 -6.93
CA SER A 133 -5.87 -18.19 -5.48
C SER A 133 -5.29 -19.57 -5.14
N ASP A 134 -5.76 -20.63 -5.80
CA ASP A 134 -5.25 -21.99 -5.60
C ASP A 134 -3.77 -22.09 -6.03
N ALA A 135 -3.37 -21.40 -7.09
CA ALA A 135 -1.97 -21.33 -7.52
C ALA A 135 -1.09 -20.60 -6.47
N ILE A 136 -1.53 -19.45 -5.97
CA ILE A 136 -0.83 -18.71 -4.90
C ILE A 136 -0.69 -19.59 -3.66
N PHE A 137 -1.76 -20.27 -3.27
CA PHE A 137 -1.73 -21.18 -2.13
C PHE A 137 -0.75 -22.32 -2.33
N ALA A 138 -0.72 -22.94 -3.52
CA ALA A 138 0.24 -24.00 -3.86
C ALA A 138 1.69 -23.52 -3.73
N TYR A 139 1.99 -22.29 -4.18
CA TYR A 139 3.31 -21.68 -4.00
C TYR A 139 3.63 -21.48 -2.51
N LEU A 140 2.74 -20.85 -1.74
CA LEU A 140 2.96 -20.61 -0.31
C LEU A 140 3.09 -21.91 0.50
N ARG A 141 2.49 -23.00 0.02
CA ARG A 141 2.66 -24.33 0.59
C ARG A 141 3.97 -25.00 0.24
N SER A 142 4.66 -24.53 -0.80
CA SER A 142 5.93 -25.11 -1.28
C SER A 142 7.19 -24.47 -0.68
N ILE A 143 7.06 -23.28 -0.08
CA ILE A 143 8.18 -22.58 0.54
C ILE A 143 8.54 -23.16 1.92
N PRO A 144 9.77 -22.89 2.44
CA PRO A 144 10.15 -23.37 3.77
C PRO A 144 9.25 -22.85 4.88
N PRO A 145 8.79 -23.72 5.81
CA PRO A 145 8.01 -23.26 6.97
C PRO A 145 8.89 -22.47 7.95
N VAL A 146 8.30 -21.40 8.50
CA VAL A 146 8.94 -20.59 9.54
C VAL A 146 8.05 -20.56 10.76
N ARG A 147 8.54 -21.09 11.88
CA ARG A 147 7.84 -21.03 13.17
C ARG A 147 8.01 -19.66 13.80
N GLN A 148 7.02 -18.78 13.60
CA GLN A 148 6.96 -17.43 14.15
C GLN A 148 5.52 -17.12 14.55
N ALA A 149 5.28 -16.92 15.83
CA ALA A 149 3.96 -16.59 16.35
C ALA A 149 3.49 -15.23 15.85
N ASN A 150 2.22 -15.13 15.46
CA ASN A 150 1.61 -13.89 15.07
C ASN A 150 1.49 -12.95 16.28
N ARG A 151 1.83 -11.68 16.10
CA ARG A 151 1.69 -10.66 17.13
C ARG A 151 0.24 -10.17 17.20
N PRO A 152 -0.33 -10.00 18.42
CA PRO A 152 -1.60 -9.32 18.59
C PRO A 152 -1.54 -7.89 18.02
N HIS A 153 -2.63 -7.42 17.41
CA HIS A 153 -2.73 -6.04 16.97
C HIS A 153 -2.80 -5.10 18.19
N ASP A 154 -2.21 -3.91 18.06
CA ASP A 154 -2.28 -2.84 19.03
C ASP A 154 -3.21 -1.74 18.51
N LEU A 155 -4.52 -1.99 18.60
CA LEU A 155 -5.57 -1.10 18.14
C LEU A 155 -6.24 -0.40 19.31
N ARG A 156 -6.50 0.90 19.16
CA ARG A 156 -7.20 1.71 20.14
C ARG A 156 -8.69 1.33 20.23
N PHE A 157 -9.27 1.40 21.41
CA PHE A 157 -10.72 1.30 21.56
C PHE A 157 -11.41 2.43 20.76
N PRO A 158 -12.50 2.15 20.04
CA PRO A 158 -13.23 0.87 19.94
C PRO A 158 -12.75 -0.04 18.78
N TYR A 159 -11.71 0.30 18.05
CA TYR A 159 -11.26 -0.39 16.82
C TYR A 159 -10.65 -1.77 17.08
N ASN A 160 -10.27 -2.07 18.33
CA ASN A 160 -9.86 -3.41 18.75
C ASN A 160 -11.04 -4.40 18.82
N ASN A 161 -12.29 -3.95 18.71
CA ASN A 161 -13.46 -4.80 18.60
C ASN A 161 -13.72 -5.19 17.14
N ARG A 162 -13.37 -6.41 16.77
CA ARG A 162 -13.55 -6.94 15.40
C ARG A 162 -15.00 -6.94 14.91
N SER A 163 -15.99 -6.92 15.78
CA SER A 163 -17.40 -6.86 15.37
C SER A 163 -17.73 -5.58 14.60
N LEU A 164 -16.99 -4.49 14.81
CA LEU A 164 -17.16 -3.24 14.05
C LEU A 164 -16.83 -3.40 12.55
N ILE A 165 -16.01 -4.38 12.19
CA ILE A 165 -15.68 -4.68 10.80
C ILE A 165 -16.93 -5.08 10.01
N ILE A 166 -17.98 -5.62 10.64
CA ILE A 166 -19.27 -5.92 9.98
C ILE A 166 -19.86 -4.64 9.38
N GLY A 167 -19.88 -3.55 10.15
CA GLY A 167 -20.37 -2.25 9.66
C GLY A 167 -19.50 -1.71 8.52
N TRP A 168 -18.18 -1.77 8.65
CA TRP A 168 -17.25 -1.36 7.59
C TRP A 168 -17.49 -2.17 6.31
N ARG A 169 -17.61 -3.48 6.41
CA ARG A 169 -17.90 -4.37 5.26
C ARG A 169 -19.20 -4.01 4.56
N THR A 170 -20.24 -3.71 5.32
CA THR A 170 -21.54 -3.32 4.75
C THR A 170 -21.45 -2.04 3.91
N LEU A 171 -20.59 -1.11 4.32
CA LEU A 171 -20.43 0.19 3.63
C LEU A 171 -19.46 0.13 2.45
N PHE A 172 -18.33 -0.59 2.59
CA PHE A 172 -17.17 -0.46 1.70
C PHE A 172 -16.73 -1.76 1.01
N PHE A 173 -17.35 -2.89 1.31
CA PHE A 173 -16.98 -4.15 0.69
C PHE A 173 -18.09 -4.69 -0.20
N ARG A 174 -17.71 -5.03 -1.44
CA ARG A 174 -18.55 -5.73 -2.40
C ARG A 174 -17.81 -6.97 -2.84
N GLU A 175 -18.36 -8.14 -2.49
CA GLU A 175 -17.80 -9.43 -2.85
C GLU A 175 -18.06 -9.74 -4.32
N GLY A 176 -17.07 -10.30 -5.01
CA GLY A 176 -17.24 -10.80 -6.38
C GLY A 176 -15.94 -10.95 -7.14
N GLU A 177 -15.78 -12.12 -7.80
CA GLU A 177 -14.68 -12.34 -8.73
C GLU A 177 -14.73 -11.36 -9.91
N TYR A 178 -13.57 -11.07 -10.47
CA TYR A 178 -13.45 -10.29 -11.70
C TYR A 178 -14.16 -10.99 -12.86
N LYS A 179 -15.00 -10.26 -13.55
CA LYS A 179 -15.67 -10.74 -14.76
C LYS A 179 -15.19 -9.92 -15.95
N PRO A 180 -14.58 -10.57 -16.96
CA PRO A 180 -14.13 -9.86 -18.15
C PRO A 180 -15.29 -9.12 -18.84
N ASP A 181 -15.03 -7.88 -19.25
CA ASP A 181 -15.94 -7.11 -20.10
C ASP A 181 -15.78 -7.58 -21.56
N PRO A 182 -16.82 -8.20 -22.16
CA PRO A 182 -16.72 -8.72 -23.52
C PRO A 182 -16.61 -7.62 -24.58
N THR A 183 -16.83 -6.36 -24.24
CA THR A 183 -16.69 -5.20 -25.14
C THR A 183 -15.27 -4.65 -25.19
N LYS A 184 -14.39 -5.13 -24.32
CA LYS A 184 -13.00 -4.69 -24.20
C LYS A 184 -12.03 -5.72 -24.75
N SER A 185 -10.81 -5.27 -25.07
CA SER A 185 -9.75 -6.19 -25.50
C SER A 185 -9.29 -7.14 -24.38
N ALA A 186 -8.61 -8.21 -24.75
CA ALA A 186 -8.00 -9.14 -23.81
C ALA A 186 -6.98 -8.42 -22.91
N ASP A 187 -6.14 -7.55 -23.49
CA ASP A 187 -5.16 -6.75 -22.73
C ASP A 187 -5.83 -5.84 -21.71
N TRP A 188 -6.91 -5.16 -22.13
CA TRP A 188 -7.65 -4.32 -21.20
C TRP A 188 -8.23 -5.11 -20.03
N ASN A 189 -8.84 -6.26 -20.29
CA ASN A 189 -9.40 -7.13 -19.25
C ASN A 189 -8.30 -7.70 -18.33
N ARG A 190 -7.17 -8.10 -18.91
CA ARG A 190 -6.02 -8.56 -18.11
C ARG A 190 -5.45 -7.44 -17.23
N GLY A 191 -5.33 -6.25 -17.78
CA GLY A 191 -4.88 -5.07 -17.04
C GLY A 191 -5.83 -4.70 -15.90
N ALA A 192 -7.15 -4.68 -16.15
CA ALA A 192 -8.16 -4.43 -15.13
C ALA A 192 -8.09 -5.46 -14.00
N TYR A 193 -7.98 -6.75 -14.33
CA TYR A 193 -7.82 -7.83 -13.35
C TYR A 193 -6.60 -7.64 -12.46
N LEU A 194 -5.45 -7.27 -13.04
CA LEU A 194 -4.22 -7.05 -12.29
C LEU A 194 -4.30 -5.77 -11.44
N VAL A 195 -4.74 -4.67 -12.00
CA VAL A 195 -4.76 -3.36 -11.31
C VAL A 195 -5.79 -3.32 -10.18
N GLU A 196 -6.99 -3.83 -10.43
CA GLU A 196 -8.08 -3.78 -9.45
C GLU A 196 -8.04 -4.94 -8.45
N GLY A 197 -7.52 -6.09 -8.85
CA GLY A 197 -7.42 -7.32 -8.07
C GLY A 197 -6.08 -7.47 -7.37
N LEU A 198 -5.18 -8.27 -7.96
CA LEU A 198 -3.90 -8.64 -7.33
C LEU A 198 -3.01 -7.44 -6.99
N GLY A 199 -2.85 -6.49 -7.91
CA GLY A 199 -2.01 -5.31 -7.70
C GLY A 199 -2.61 -4.30 -6.72
N HIS A 200 -3.89 -4.43 -6.36
CA HIS A 200 -4.64 -3.59 -5.39
C HIS A 200 -4.26 -2.09 -5.42
N CYS A 201 -3.97 -1.55 -6.61
CA CYS A 201 -3.47 -0.20 -6.81
C CYS A 201 -4.36 0.88 -6.16
N GLY A 202 -5.69 0.63 -6.13
CA GLY A 202 -6.66 1.49 -5.48
C GLY A 202 -6.46 1.68 -3.98
N MET A 203 -5.72 0.79 -3.28
CA MET A 203 -5.46 0.98 -1.85
C MET A 203 -4.67 2.26 -1.54
N CYS A 204 -3.73 2.62 -2.41
CA CYS A 204 -2.95 3.84 -2.28
C CYS A 204 -3.48 4.94 -3.20
N HIS A 205 -3.88 4.58 -4.42
CA HIS A 205 -4.28 5.53 -5.46
C HIS A 205 -5.77 5.94 -5.43
N THR A 206 -6.47 5.65 -4.33
CA THR A 206 -7.82 6.15 -4.05
C THR A 206 -7.83 6.76 -2.66
N ALA A 207 -8.37 7.96 -2.51
CA ALA A 207 -8.44 8.63 -1.22
C ALA A 207 -9.23 7.81 -0.20
N ILE A 208 -8.69 7.72 1.02
CA ILE A 208 -9.28 6.99 2.14
C ILE A 208 -9.98 7.99 3.08
N ASN A 209 -11.22 7.71 3.42
CA ASN A 209 -12.00 8.54 4.36
C ASN A 209 -11.66 8.23 5.84
N ALA A 210 -12.25 9.00 6.75
CA ALA A 210 -12.01 8.86 8.20
C ALA A 210 -12.41 7.49 8.78
N LEU A 211 -13.20 6.69 8.06
CA LEU A 211 -13.59 5.33 8.46
C LEU A 211 -12.67 4.26 7.88
N GLY A 212 -11.61 4.65 7.16
CA GLY A 212 -10.69 3.73 6.52
C GLY A 212 -11.24 3.07 5.24
N GLY A 213 -12.29 3.61 4.67
CA GLY A 213 -12.88 3.15 3.41
C GLY A 213 -12.61 4.11 2.26
N SER A 214 -12.68 3.62 1.03
CA SER A 214 -12.56 4.41 -0.20
C SER A 214 -13.90 4.52 -0.92
N SER A 215 -14.06 5.56 -1.74
CA SER A 215 -15.24 5.76 -2.58
C SER A 215 -14.99 5.23 -3.99
N GLU A 216 -15.90 4.41 -4.51
CA GLU A 216 -15.83 3.93 -5.89
C GLU A 216 -15.89 5.08 -6.91
N SER A 217 -16.63 6.16 -6.60
CA SER A 217 -16.72 7.33 -7.48
C SER A 217 -15.42 8.15 -7.59
N GLN A 218 -14.46 7.91 -6.68
CA GLN A 218 -13.16 8.55 -6.65
C GLN A 218 -12.03 7.53 -6.88
N ALA A 219 -12.36 6.37 -7.41
CA ALA A 219 -11.39 5.31 -7.66
C ALA A 219 -10.25 5.82 -8.55
N PHE A 220 -9.02 5.57 -8.11
CA PHE A 220 -7.78 5.95 -8.79
C PHE A 220 -7.55 7.46 -8.98
N GLU A 221 -8.29 8.34 -8.30
CA GLU A 221 -8.06 9.79 -8.36
C GLU A 221 -6.86 10.26 -7.51
N GLY A 222 -6.18 9.33 -6.84
CA GLY A 222 -5.05 9.63 -5.95
C GLY A 222 -5.49 9.96 -4.53
N GLY A 223 -4.52 10.16 -3.65
CA GLY A 223 -4.78 10.50 -2.25
C GLY A 223 -3.56 10.44 -1.34
N LEU A 224 -3.70 11.05 -0.16
CA LEU A 224 -2.70 10.93 0.88
C LEU A 224 -2.73 9.51 1.47
N ILE A 225 -1.58 8.85 1.50
CA ILE A 225 -1.43 7.54 2.16
C ILE A 225 -1.35 7.79 3.67
N PRO A 226 -2.33 7.33 4.45
CA PRO A 226 -2.37 7.57 5.88
C PRO A 226 -1.08 7.10 6.59
N MET A 227 -0.62 7.85 7.57
CA MET A 227 0.55 7.58 8.42
C MET A 227 1.90 7.54 7.69
N GLN A 228 1.92 7.48 6.37
CA GLN A 228 3.17 7.47 5.61
C GLN A 228 3.59 8.86 5.11
N ASN A 229 2.67 9.83 5.13
CA ASN A 229 2.91 11.19 4.62
C ASN A 229 3.46 11.20 3.18
N TRP A 230 2.94 10.31 2.32
CA TRP A 230 3.14 10.31 0.88
C TRP A 230 1.80 10.49 0.19
N TYR A 231 1.80 11.18 -0.94
CA TYR A 231 0.61 11.35 -1.77
C TYR A 231 0.74 10.44 -2.99
N ALA A 232 -0.15 9.46 -3.11
CA ALA A 232 -0.25 8.65 -4.32
C ALA A 232 -0.92 9.47 -5.43
N PRO A 233 -0.28 9.66 -6.60
CA PRO A 233 -0.85 10.46 -7.68
C PRO A 233 -2.10 9.81 -8.27
N SER A 234 -2.89 10.59 -9.00
CA SER A 234 -3.99 10.06 -9.81
C SER A 234 -3.46 9.13 -10.90
N LEU A 235 -4.14 7.99 -11.09
CA LEU A 235 -3.91 7.07 -12.20
C LEU A 235 -4.92 7.27 -13.34
N THR A 236 -5.83 8.23 -13.20
CA THR A 236 -6.79 8.59 -14.24
C THR A 236 -6.20 9.56 -15.25
N SER A 237 -6.94 9.98 -16.25
CA SER A 237 -6.50 10.94 -17.26
C SER A 237 -6.69 12.40 -16.83
N ASN A 238 -6.78 12.69 -15.51
CA ASN A 238 -6.91 14.08 -15.07
C ASN A 238 -5.64 14.90 -15.35
N LYS A 239 -5.79 16.23 -15.38
CA LYS A 239 -4.71 17.14 -15.78
C LYS A 239 -3.73 17.45 -14.66
N GLU A 240 -4.08 17.18 -13.40
CA GLU A 240 -3.23 17.47 -12.23
C GLU A 240 -2.00 16.57 -12.21
N ALA A 241 -2.21 15.25 -12.18
CA ALA A 241 -1.12 14.30 -12.08
C ALA A 241 -1.49 12.94 -12.72
N GLY A 242 -2.44 12.95 -13.67
CA GLY A 242 -2.92 11.75 -14.31
C GLY A 242 -2.01 11.23 -15.40
N LEU A 243 -2.42 10.10 -15.98
CA LEU A 243 -1.69 9.38 -17.01
C LEU A 243 -2.18 9.70 -18.44
N GLY A 244 -3.10 10.67 -18.59
CA GLY A 244 -3.73 10.96 -19.88
C GLY A 244 -2.75 11.26 -21.02
N ASP A 245 -1.68 11.97 -20.73
CA ASP A 245 -0.64 12.39 -21.69
C ASP A 245 0.53 11.40 -21.80
N TRP A 246 0.51 10.29 -21.04
CA TRP A 246 1.56 9.27 -21.09
C TRP A 246 1.28 8.26 -22.20
N SER A 247 2.30 7.75 -22.86
CA SER A 247 2.16 6.60 -23.74
C SER A 247 2.03 5.30 -22.94
N ILE A 248 1.53 4.24 -23.56
CA ILE A 248 1.45 2.90 -22.95
C ILE A 248 2.87 2.43 -22.58
N GLU A 249 3.85 2.70 -23.42
CA GLU A 249 5.25 2.35 -23.21
C GLU A 249 5.82 3.10 -21.99
N GLU A 250 5.58 4.40 -21.88
CA GLU A 250 6.03 5.21 -20.73
C GLU A 250 5.44 4.71 -19.40
N ILE A 251 4.17 4.31 -19.39
CA ILE A 251 3.52 3.73 -18.21
C ILE A 251 4.10 2.35 -17.91
N SER A 252 4.23 1.49 -18.92
CA SER A 252 4.79 0.14 -18.76
C SER A 252 6.23 0.18 -18.24
N ASP A 253 7.06 1.07 -18.78
CA ASP A 253 8.45 1.26 -18.34
C ASP A 253 8.49 1.70 -16.87
N LEU A 254 7.65 2.67 -16.47
CA LEU A 254 7.59 3.12 -15.08
C LEU A 254 7.19 1.99 -14.14
N LEU A 255 6.20 1.17 -14.50
CA LEU A 255 5.75 0.04 -13.70
C LEU A 255 6.84 -1.03 -13.58
N ARG A 256 7.55 -1.34 -14.65
CA ARG A 256 8.54 -2.42 -14.70
C ARG A 256 9.90 -2.03 -14.15
N THR A 257 10.34 -0.80 -14.42
CA THR A 257 11.72 -0.39 -14.11
C THR A 257 11.82 0.64 -13.01
N GLY A 258 10.71 1.31 -12.68
CA GLY A 258 10.66 2.42 -11.74
C GLY A 258 11.09 3.76 -12.34
N VAL A 259 11.46 3.79 -13.62
CA VAL A 259 11.86 5.00 -14.34
C VAL A 259 11.22 5.07 -15.71
N SER A 260 10.97 6.29 -16.19
CA SER A 260 10.41 6.61 -17.50
C SER A 260 10.96 7.94 -17.96
N THR A 261 10.74 8.31 -19.21
CA THR A 261 11.07 9.65 -19.74
C THR A 261 10.28 10.76 -19.05
N ARG A 262 9.13 10.43 -18.43
CA ARG A 262 8.25 11.36 -17.73
C ARG A 262 8.55 11.53 -16.25
N GLY A 263 9.26 10.57 -15.64
CA GLY A 263 9.52 10.62 -14.22
C GLY A 263 10.12 9.33 -13.66
N ALA A 264 10.20 9.25 -12.34
CA ALA A 264 10.66 8.08 -11.63
C ALA A 264 9.80 7.86 -10.36
N VAL A 265 9.72 6.62 -9.89
CA VAL A 265 9.03 6.30 -8.63
C VAL A 265 9.98 6.44 -7.46
N TYR A 266 9.43 6.89 -6.34
CA TYR A 266 10.12 7.06 -5.06
C TYR A 266 9.22 6.65 -3.89
N GLY A 267 9.80 6.56 -2.70
CA GLY A 267 9.06 6.21 -1.49
C GLY A 267 8.33 4.87 -1.64
N PRO A 268 7.09 4.74 -1.15
CA PRO A 268 6.36 3.48 -1.16
C PRO A 268 6.22 2.85 -2.55
N MET A 269 6.06 3.67 -3.61
CA MET A 269 5.95 3.12 -4.97
C MET A 269 7.27 2.50 -5.47
N ALA A 270 8.42 2.96 -4.97
CA ALA A 270 9.70 2.31 -5.27
C ALA A 270 9.78 0.90 -4.68
N GLU A 271 9.23 0.69 -3.48
CA GLU A 271 9.15 -0.63 -2.86
C GLU A 271 8.19 -1.56 -3.61
N VAL A 272 7.05 -1.05 -4.08
CA VAL A 272 6.10 -1.82 -4.91
C VAL A 272 6.76 -2.28 -6.22
N VAL A 273 7.49 -1.41 -6.90
CA VAL A 273 8.23 -1.82 -8.11
C VAL A 273 9.30 -2.83 -7.78
N TYR A 274 10.09 -2.60 -6.71
CA TYR A 274 11.18 -3.47 -6.31
C TYR A 274 10.73 -4.87 -5.90
N ASN A 275 9.67 -4.98 -5.10
CA ASN A 275 9.20 -6.25 -4.56
C ASN A 275 8.25 -7.00 -5.50
N SER A 276 7.55 -6.30 -6.38
CA SER A 276 6.43 -6.81 -7.17
C SER A 276 6.61 -6.57 -8.68
N LEU A 277 6.41 -5.34 -9.14
CA LEU A 277 6.13 -5.06 -10.55
C LEU A 277 7.29 -5.39 -11.49
N GLN A 278 8.54 -5.30 -11.05
CA GLN A 278 9.70 -5.68 -11.86
C GLN A 278 9.73 -7.16 -12.26
N TYR A 279 8.98 -8.03 -11.58
CA TYR A 279 8.91 -9.46 -11.85
C TYR A 279 7.76 -9.84 -12.80
N LEU A 280 6.92 -8.88 -13.17
CA LEU A 280 5.88 -9.11 -14.17
C LEU A 280 6.49 -9.15 -15.57
N ASN A 281 5.90 -9.97 -16.44
CA ASN A 281 6.27 -10.01 -17.84
C ASN A 281 5.81 -8.74 -18.58
N ASP A 282 6.33 -8.55 -19.79
CA ASP A 282 6.05 -7.36 -20.59
C ASP A 282 4.57 -7.28 -21.01
N ASP A 283 3.92 -8.43 -21.24
CA ASP A 283 2.51 -8.48 -21.63
C ASP A 283 1.62 -7.99 -20.49
N ASP A 284 1.86 -8.42 -19.25
CA ASP A 284 1.08 -8.01 -18.09
C ASP A 284 1.30 -6.53 -17.72
N THR A 285 2.55 -6.02 -17.77
CA THR A 285 2.81 -4.60 -17.52
C THR A 285 2.21 -3.71 -18.61
N ARG A 286 2.25 -4.17 -19.87
CA ARG A 286 1.57 -3.51 -20.98
C ARG A 286 0.04 -3.54 -20.80
N ALA A 287 -0.52 -4.67 -20.42
CA ALA A 287 -1.96 -4.81 -20.15
C ALA A 287 -2.41 -3.84 -19.04
N MET A 288 -1.64 -3.75 -17.94
CA MET A 288 -1.89 -2.77 -16.88
C MET A 288 -1.84 -1.34 -17.43
N ALA A 289 -0.86 -1.00 -18.27
CA ALA A 289 -0.77 0.32 -18.88
C ALA A 289 -1.95 0.63 -19.81
N VAL A 290 -2.42 -0.34 -20.59
CA VAL A 290 -3.63 -0.23 -21.44
C VAL A 290 -4.86 0.08 -20.60
N TYR A 291 -5.04 -0.65 -19.49
CA TYR A 291 -6.16 -0.41 -18.59
C TYR A 291 -6.07 0.97 -17.92
N LEU A 292 -4.94 1.31 -17.30
CA LEU A 292 -4.73 2.58 -16.61
C LEU A 292 -4.96 3.78 -17.54
N LYS A 293 -4.44 3.71 -18.77
CA LYS A 293 -4.65 4.76 -19.77
C LYS A 293 -6.12 4.94 -20.19
N SER A 294 -6.93 3.89 -20.04
CA SER A 294 -8.36 3.93 -20.38
C SER A 294 -9.23 4.54 -19.28
N LEU A 295 -8.69 4.74 -18.07
CA LEU A 295 -9.44 5.32 -16.96
C LEU A 295 -9.84 6.76 -17.31
N ALA A 296 -11.13 7.03 -17.20
CA ALA A 296 -11.66 8.36 -17.48
C ALA A 296 -11.08 9.41 -16.54
N GLN A 297 -11.10 10.66 -16.96
CA GLN A 297 -10.76 11.78 -16.08
C GLN A 297 -11.68 11.74 -14.84
N GLY A 298 -11.08 11.84 -13.65
CA GLY A 298 -11.83 11.87 -12.40
C GLY A 298 -12.69 13.12 -12.26
N THR A 299 -13.56 13.09 -11.27
CA THR A 299 -14.52 14.16 -10.98
C THR A 299 -13.93 15.32 -10.18
N SER A 300 -12.68 15.20 -9.73
CA SER A 300 -12.00 16.26 -8.98
C SER A 300 -11.91 17.53 -9.82
N PRO A 301 -12.42 18.67 -9.35
CA PRO A 301 -12.36 19.91 -10.12
C PRO A 301 -10.92 20.34 -10.35
N GLU A 302 -10.63 20.74 -11.60
CA GLU A 302 -9.35 21.37 -11.93
C GLU A 302 -9.23 22.66 -11.09
N LYS A 303 -8.24 22.71 -10.16
CA LYS A 303 -7.96 23.95 -9.46
C LYS A 303 -7.31 24.94 -10.41
N PRO A 304 -7.76 26.20 -10.45
CA PRO A 304 -7.05 27.23 -11.19
C PRO A 304 -5.60 27.32 -10.69
N ALA A 305 -4.67 27.60 -11.60
CA ALA A 305 -3.30 27.90 -11.21
C ALA A 305 -3.30 29.03 -10.16
N ALA A 306 -2.62 28.82 -9.03
CA ALA A 306 -2.54 29.84 -8.00
C ALA A 306 -1.87 31.09 -8.56
N SER A 307 -2.57 32.22 -8.52
CA SER A 307 -1.97 33.51 -8.79
C SER A 307 -1.20 33.95 -7.54
N LEU A 308 0.12 34.02 -7.64
CA LEU A 308 0.94 34.62 -6.61
C LEU A 308 0.72 36.15 -6.60
N PRO A 309 0.54 36.81 -5.42
CA PRO A 309 0.48 38.26 -5.33
C PRO A 309 1.80 38.91 -5.77
N SER A 310 1.75 40.06 -6.42
CA SER A 310 2.79 40.53 -7.36
C SER A 310 4.18 40.88 -6.82
N ALA A 311 4.36 41.31 -5.57
CA ALA A 311 5.66 41.78 -5.07
C ALA A 311 6.40 40.79 -4.16
N GLU A 312 5.74 40.20 -3.15
CA GLU A 312 6.32 39.15 -2.30
C GLU A 312 6.68 37.89 -3.10
N SER A 313 5.92 37.63 -4.13
CA SER A 313 6.12 36.51 -5.05
C SER A 313 7.41 36.61 -5.84
N SER A 314 7.77 37.80 -6.33
CA SER A 314 9.00 37.94 -7.09
C SER A 314 10.26 37.75 -6.23
N LEU A 315 10.22 38.16 -4.96
CA LEU A 315 11.32 37.91 -4.02
C LEU A 315 11.42 36.42 -3.66
N LEU A 316 10.30 35.76 -3.37
CA LEU A 316 10.25 34.33 -3.07
C LEU A 316 10.75 33.51 -4.26
N LEU A 317 10.32 33.83 -5.47
CA LEU A 317 10.72 33.14 -6.70
C LEU A 317 12.19 33.37 -7.03
N SER A 318 12.70 34.62 -6.86
CA SER A 318 14.13 34.90 -7.09
C SER A 318 15.01 34.18 -6.04
N PHE A 319 14.58 34.12 -4.79
CA PHE A 319 15.26 33.37 -3.74
C PHE A 319 15.22 31.86 -4.03
N GLY A 320 14.05 31.30 -4.33
CA GLY A 320 13.91 29.89 -4.73
C GLY A 320 14.76 29.52 -5.94
N LYS A 321 14.82 30.44 -6.95
CA LYS A 321 15.68 30.25 -8.12
C LYS A 321 17.15 30.19 -7.74
N SER A 322 17.62 31.07 -6.85
CA SER A 322 19.03 31.07 -6.41
C SER A 322 19.43 29.78 -5.73
N ILE A 323 18.52 29.19 -4.93
CA ILE A 323 18.72 27.90 -4.29
C ILE A 323 18.71 26.78 -5.34
N TYR A 324 17.77 26.84 -6.28
CA TYR A 324 17.68 25.86 -7.37
C TYR A 324 18.98 25.83 -8.21
N ASP A 325 19.48 26.97 -8.62
CA ASP A 325 20.70 27.06 -9.43
C ASP A 325 21.90 26.48 -8.69
N ARG A 326 21.99 26.70 -7.37
CA ARG A 326 23.09 26.24 -6.55
C ARG A 326 23.02 24.74 -6.21
N GLU A 327 21.84 24.21 -5.87
CA GLU A 327 21.68 22.89 -5.28
C GLU A 327 21.07 21.85 -6.22
N CYS A 328 20.25 22.27 -7.21
CA CYS A 328 19.39 21.37 -7.99
C CYS A 328 19.75 21.36 -9.48
N GLY A 329 20.15 22.52 -10.02
CA GLY A 329 20.35 22.72 -11.46
C GLY A 329 21.41 21.81 -12.07
N GLY A 330 22.40 21.36 -11.27
CA GLY A 330 23.45 20.46 -11.76
C GLY A 330 22.93 19.09 -12.24
N CYS A 331 21.84 18.58 -11.66
CA CYS A 331 21.20 17.33 -12.06
C CYS A 331 19.94 17.55 -12.89
N HIS A 332 19.10 18.52 -12.48
CA HIS A 332 17.80 18.74 -13.10
C HIS A 332 17.85 19.77 -14.27
N GLY A 333 19.03 20.31 -14.58
CA GLY A 333 19.21 21.29 -15.64
C GLY A 333 18.65 22.68 -15.29
N ALA A 334 19.12 23.73 -15.97
CA ALA A 334 18.71 25.11 -15.70
C ALA A 334 17.20 25.37 -15.98
N THR A 335 16.59 24.57 -16.83
CA THR A 335 15.18 24.66 -17.23
C THR A 335 14.32 23.53 -16.69
N GLY A 336 14.83 22.74 -15.75
CA GLY A 336 14.10 21.65 -15.12
C GLY A 336 13.80 20.45 -16.02
N VAL A 337 14.43 20.33 -17.18
CA VAL A 337 14.19 19.22 -18.12
C VAL A 337 14.87 17.92 -17.72
N GLY A 338 15.81 17.96 -16.77
CA GLY A 338 16.56 16.81 -16.33
C GLY A 338 17.43 16.16 -17.41
N MET A 339 17.74 14.89 -17.19
CA MET A 339 18.39 13.98 -18.16
C MET A 339 17.75 12.58 -18.01
N PRO A 340 16.52 12.39 -18.48
CA PRO A 340 15.84 11.11 -18.35
C PRO A 340 16.63 9.97 -19.02
N PRO A 341 16.58 8.74 -18.49
CA PRO A 341 15.83 8.31 -17.30
C PRO A 341 16.58 8.55 -15.97
N HIS A 342 17.82 9.01 -15.99
CA HIS A 342 18.69 9.10 -14.80
C HIS A 342 18.30 10.24 -13.84
N TYR A 343 18.04 11.42 -14.40
CA TYR A 343 17.57 12.57 -13.63
C TYR A 343 16.20 12.99 -14.17
N PRO A 344 15.12 12.73 -13.42
CA PRO A 344 13.77 12.97 -13.91
C PRO A 344 13.54 14.46 -14.20
N PRO A 345 12.71 14.78 -15.21
CA PRO A 345 12.30 16.16 -15.46
C PRO A 345 11.48 16.68 -14.27
N LEU A 346 11.64 17.96 -13.96
CA LEU A 346 10.79 18.72 -13.04
C LEU A 346 9.79 19.58 -13.83
N ALA A 347 10.21 20.06 -15.01
CA ALA A 347 9.35 20.76 -15.94
C ALA A 347 8.32 19.79 -16.56
N GLY A 348 7.04 20.13 -16.45
CA GLY A 348 5.94 19.32 -16.98
C GLY A 348 5.73 17.97 -16.25
N ASN A 349 6.42 17.73 -15.14
CA ASN A 349 6.25 16.51 -14.36
C ASN A 349 4.93 16.56 -13.58
N PRO A 350 3.99 15.62 -13.81
CA PRO A 350 2.71 15.61 -13.11
C PRO A 350 2.85 15.59 -11.59
N SER A 351 3.83 14.86 -11.04
CA SER A 351 4.07 14.78 -9.59
C SER A 351 4.46 16.12 -8.95
N ILE A 352 5.00 17.05 -9.73
CA ILE A 352 5.33 18.41 -9.27
C ILE A 352 4.09 19.30 -9.25
N GLN A 353 3.12 19.02 -10.10
CA GLN A 353 1.91 19.84 -10.31
C GLN A 353 0.74 19.43 -9.41
N MET A 354 0.83 18.30 -8.69
CA MET A 354 -0.22 17.86 -7.76
C MET A 354 -0.64 18.96 -6.79
N VAL A 355 -1.90 19.01 -6.40
CA VAL A 355 -2.41 19.91 -5.34
C VAL A 355 -1.56 19.78 -4.08
N SER A 356 -1.24 18.56 -3.68
CA SER A 356 -0.37 18.30 -2.53
C SER A 356 1.10 18.47 -2.88
N ALA A 357 1.81 19.32 -2.15
CA ALA A 357 3.26 19.49 -2.26
C ALA A 357 4.07 18.45 -1.46
N VAL A 358 3.40 17.56 -0.74
CA VAL A 358 4.03 16.59 0.19
C VAL A 358 5.19 15.84 -0.45
N ASN A 359 5.01 15.28 -1.63
CA ASN A 359 6.05 14.51 -2.31
C ASN A 359 7.26 15.37 -2.67
N ALA A 360 7.05 16.56 -3.23
CA ALA A 360 8.13 17.46 -3.59
C ALA A 360 8.93 17.91 -2.36
N ILE A 361 8.26 18.27 -1.27
CA ILE A 361 8.91 18.65 -0.01
C ILE A 361 9.70 17.46 0.56
N ARG A 362 9.10 16.28 0.62
CA ARG A 362 9.78 15.08 1.15
C ARG A 362 11.00 14.69 0.33
N MET A 363 10.91 14.78 -1.00
CA MET A 363 12.05 14.50 -1.86
C MET A 363 13.20 15.50 -1.63
N VAL A 364 12.90 16.78 -1.43
CA VAL A 364 13.94 17.76 -1.08
C VAL A 364 14.52 17.49 0.32
N LEU A 365 13.69 17.21 1.30
CA LEU A 365 14.15 16.97 2.67
C LEU A 365 14.96 15.67 2.79
N ASN A 366 14.44 14.57 2.28
CA ASN A 366 14.93 13.24 2.60
C ASN A 366 15.72 12.58 1.46
N GLY A 367 15.64 13.15 0.24
CA GLY A 367 16.19 12.49 -0.93
C GLY A 367 15.51 11.16 -1.22
N GLY A 368 16.18 10.31 -1.96
CA GLY A 368 15.72 8.96 -2.25
C GLY A 368 16.34 8.36 -3.51
N TYR A 369 16.04 7.09 -3.73
CA TYR A 369 16.47 6.35 -4.91
C TYR A 369 15.26 5.75 -5.61
N PRO A 370 15.22 5.77 -6.95
CA PRO A 370 14.36 4.84 -7.67
C PRO A 370 14.81 3.41 -7.38
N PRO A 371 13.95 2.39 -7.59
CA PRO A 371 14.34 1.02 -7.32
C PRO A 371 15.46 0.53 -8.24
N GLY A 372 16.36 -0.29 -7.70
CA GLY A 372 17.29 -1.06 -8.49
C GLY A 372 16.58 -2.26 -9.15
N THR A 373 16.36 -2.20 -10.45
CA THR A 373 15.66 -3.24 -11.23
C THR A 373 16.51 -3.69 -12.40
N ALA A 374 16.09 -4.76 -13.10
CA ALA A 374 16.80 -5.20 -14.32
C ALA A 374 16.87 -4.10 -15.39
N GLY A 375 15.82 -3.26 -15.51
CA GLY A 375 15.80 -2.12 -16.45
C GLY A 375 16.46 -0.85 -15.90
N ASN A 376 16.72 -0.78 -14.59
CA ASN A 376 17.42 0.32 -13.93
C ASN A 376 18.44 -0.21 -12.90
N PRO A 377 19.51 -0.90 -13.35
CA PRO A 377 20.41 -1.61 -12.44
C PRO A 377 21.33 -0.71 -11.61
N ARG A 378 21.44 0.57 -11.98
CA ARG A 378 22.25 1.58 -11.29
C ARG A 378 21.45 2.86 -11.10
N PRO A 379 20.47 2.87 -10.18
CA PRO A 379 19.63 4.04 -9.96
C PRO A 379 20.44 5.22 -9.44
N TYR A 380 20.17 6.40 -9.97
CA TYR A 380 20.73 7.65 -9.47
C TYR A 380 19.82 8.18 -8.36
N GLY A 381 20.42 8.42 -7.19
CA GLY A 381 19.70 8.94 -6.03
C GLY A 381 19.68 10.46 -5.98
N MET A 382 18.63 11.01 -5.40
CA MET A 382 18.59 12.40 -4.98
C MET A 382 19.14 12.51 -3.55
N PRO A 383 20.13 13.36 -3.27
CA PRO A 383 20.63 13.55 -1.92
C PRO A 383 19.61 14.25 -1.02
N PRO A 384 19.64 14.02 0.33
CA PRO A 384 18.81 14.74 1.27
C PRO A 384 19.35 16.15 1.53
N PHE A 385 18.47 17.14 1.62
CA PHE A 385 18.80 18.53 1.92
C PHE A 385 18.31 18.99 3.31
N ALA A 386 17.71 18.11 4.11
CA ALA A 386 17.15 18.47 5.42
C ALA A 386 18.15 19.16 6.36
N GLN A 387 19.45 18.81 6.27
CA GLN A 387 20.48 19.41 7.10
C GLN A 387 21.12 20.66 6.49
N ARG A 388 20.83 20.98 5.24
CA ARG A 388 21.45 22.06 4.47
C ARG A 388 20.53 23.23 4.21
N LEU A 389 19.23 22.97 4.10
CA LEU A 389 18.22 23.96 3.80
C LEU A 389 17.28 24.15 5.00
N SER A 390 17.05 25.43 5.36
CA SER A 390 16.00 25.80 6.31
C SER A 390 14.59 25.55 5.74
N ASP A 391 13.57 25.67 6.58
CA ASP A 391 12.19 25.49 6.15
C ASP A 391 11.77 26.57 5.14
N ASP A 392 12.24 27.80 5.29
CA ASP A 392 12.02 28.89 4.33
C ASP A 392 12.70 28.60 2.98
N GLU A 393 13.93 28.08 3.00
CA GLU A 393 14.65 27.71 1.78
C GLU A 393 13.99 26.53 1.06
N VAL A 394 13.53 25.51 1.80
CA VAL A 394 12.77 24.40 1.23
C VAL A 394 11.47 24.90 0.61
N ALA A 395 10.72 25.75 1.31
CA ALA A 395 9.49 26.35 0.80
C ALA A 395 9.73 27.16 -0.48
N ALA A 396 10.78 27.98 -0.49
CA ALA A 396 11.14 28.84 -1.63
C ALA A 396 11.52 28.00 -2.87
N VAL A 397 12.42 27.01 -2.73
CA VAL A 397 12.86 26.20 -3.86
C VAL A 397 11.75 25.29 -4.39
N VAL A 398 10.93 24.69 -3.51
CA VAL A 398 9.79 23.88 -3.95
C VAL A 398 8.74 24.74 -4.64
N THR A 399 8.47 25.96 -4.13
CA THR A 399 7.59 26.92 -4.80
C THR A 399 8.12 27.27 -6.19
N TYR A 400 9.41 27.61 -6.31
CA TYR A 400 10.03 27.89 -7.58
C TYR A 400 9.86 26.74 -8.59
N ILE A 401 10.17 25.51 -8.19
CA ILE A 401 10.03 24.31 -9.05
C ILE A 401 8.57 24.12 -9.48
N ARG A 402 7.62 24.29 -8.56
CA ARG A 402 6.19 24.06 -8.80
C ARG A 402 5.52 25.11 -9.65
N THR A 403 6.12 26.30 -9.80
CA THR A 403 5.55 27.43 -10.53
C THR A 403 6.35 27.86 -11.75
N SER A 404 7.50 27.20 -12.01
CA SER A 404 8.38 27.51 -13.14
C SER A 404 8.16 26.57 -14.33
N TRP A 405 8.68 26.96 -15.50
CA TRP A 405 8.74 26.11 -16.71
C TRP A 405 7.39 25.56 -17.19
N GLY A 406 6.31 26.31 -16.95
CA GLY A 406 4.94 25.91 -17.29
C GLY A 406 4.25 25.03 -16.23
N ASN A 407 4.91 24.71 -15.13
CA ASN A 407 4.28 24.08 -13.99
C ASN A 407 3.25 25.02 -13.34
N ARG A 408 2.16 24.45 -12.80
CA ARG A 408 1.00 25.18 -12.27
C ARG A 408 0.69 24.85 -10.82
N GLY A 409 1.66 24.30 -10.08
CA GLY A 409 1.48 23.93 -8.69
C GLY A 409 1.34 25.15 -7.77
N GLU A 410 0.67 24.97 -6.63
CA GLU A 410 0.53 26.01 -5.61
C GLU A 410 1.86 26.28 -4.89
N PRO A 411 2.09 27.51 -4.39
CA PRO A 411 3.21 27.84 -3.52
C PRO A 411 3.20 27.01 -2.23
N VAL A 412 4.38 26.86 -1.65
CA VAL A 412 4.62 26.11 -0.40
C VAL A 412 5.03 27.08 0.70
N SER A 413 4.51 26.87 1.90
CA SER A 413 4.87 27.64 3.09
C SER A 413 5.98 26.93 3.89
N ALA A 414 6.78 27.70 4.64
CA ALA A 414 7.76 27.18 5.59
C ALA A 414 7.13 26.25 6.65
N ARG A 415 5.89 26.52 7.04
CA ARG A 415 5.14 25.66 7.96
C ARG A 415 4.94 24.25 7.39
N GLN A 416 4.58 24.12 6.11
CA GLN A 416 4.43 22.80 5.47
C GLN A 416 5.78 22.06 5.40
N ALA A 417 6.88 22.77 5.15
CA ALA A 417 8.22 22.18 5.18
C ALA A 417 8.57 21.67 6.58
N ASN A 418 8.31 22.47 7.61
CA ASN A 418 8.56 22.14 9.02
C ASN A 418 7.75 20.90 9.48
N GLU A 419 6.46 20.86 9.17
CA GLU A 419 5.58 19.73 9.51
C GLU A 419 6.13 18.41 8.93
N LEU A 420 6.65 18.44 7.70
CA LEU A 420 7.18 17.25 7.04
C LEU A 420 8.63 16.92 7.48
N ARG A 421 9.42 17.91 7.90
CA ARG A 421 10.75 17.68 8.50
C ARG A 421 10.63 16.92 9.82
N SER A 422 9.61 17.22 10.60
CA SER A 422 9.33 16.60 11.88
C SER A 422 8.63 15.24 11.76
N ALA A 423 8.14 14.89 10.57
CA ALA A 423 7.45 13.62 10.32
C ALA A 423 8.45 12.46 10.31
N THR A 424 8.09 11.38 11.01
CA THR A 424 8.91 10.15 10.99
C THR A 424 9.04 9.59 9.58
N LEU A 425 10.24 9.13 9.25
CA LEU A 425 10.49 8.31 8.07
C LEU A 425 10.10 6.88 8.44
N ASN A 426 8.96 6.42 7.94
CA ASN A 426 8.52 5.03 8.10
C ASN A 426 8.95 4.23 6.89
#